data_a379db5cf24c97f4cf7e659a0b18a3f7
#
_entry.id   a379db5cf24c97f4cf7e659a0b18a3f7
#
_cell.length_a   1.000
_cell.length_b   1.000
_cell.length_c   1.000
_cell.angle_alpha   90.00
_cell.angle_beta   90.00
_cell.angle_gamma   90.00
#
_symmetry.space_group_name_H-M   'P 1'
#
loop_
_entity.id
_entity.type
_entity.pdbx_description
1 polymer ?
#
loop_
_entity_poly.entity_id
_entity_poly.type
_entity_poly.pdbx_seq_one_letter_code
_entity_poly.pdbx_strand_id
1 'polypeptide(L)'
;MKPSLLKGAMLLRRNLIALFASFIALQFVLPRLPLETMLNPETQIALFSLNNYSVFGLSLIIYAGFIIQSLTSREFKDNFAQKEMLSSIRKESETNHQNARILKRKLELKAQQRLDGILKESDEIVQSFLNGDKTHLKEKVVQQSLKLTAAYIKLADMFRVRSSASNSERISQLAKRINANTSNMNSVKDRGIADELQRVIDADERMIESLKNERLELDKIDARLQYMESTIGMLKYNIISNLESEDILNHLESDVYEADVLNSVLNERYDERREERRIML
;
A
#
# COMPACT_ATOMS: atom_id res chain seq x y z
N MET A 1 11.08 -8.45 -20.76
CA MET A 1 11.47 -9.38 -19.66
C MET A 1 11.74 -8.57 -18.41
N LYS A 2 11.15 -8.90 -17.24
CA LYS A 2 11.37 -8.14 -16.00
C LYS A 2 12.82 -8.30 -15.54
N PRO A 3 13.56 -7.22 -15.25
CA PRO A 3 14.98 -7.30 -14.84
C PRO A 3 15.18 -8.09 -13.53
N SER A 4 14.17 -8.14 -12.67
CA SER A 4 14.15 -8.94 -11.43
C SER A 4 14.22 -10.45 -11.71
N LEU A 5 13.57 -10.91 -12.75
CA LEU A 5 13.51 -12.33 -13.14
C LEU A 5 14.85 -12.82 -13.69
N LEU A 6 15.53 -11.97 -14.49
CA LEU A 6 16.89 -12.24 -14.97
C LEU A 6 17.88 -12.33 -13.80
N LYS A 7 17.83 -11.35 -12.88
CA LYS A 7 18.66 -11.34 -11.67
C LYS A 7 18.41 -12.58 -10.80
N GLY A 8 17.15 -13.00 -10.65
CA GLY A 8 16.78 -14.22 -9.94
C GLY A 8 17.34 -15.49 -10.58
N ALA A 9 17.31 -15.59 -11.92
CA ALA A 9 17.88 -16.73 -12.64
C ALA A 9 19.41 -16.76 -12.55
N MET A 10 20.08 -15.60 -12.62
CA MET A 10 21.54 -15.51 -12.46
C MET A 10 22.00 -15.94 -11.06
N LEU A 11 21.27 -15.56 -10.01
CA LEU A 11 21.63 -15.87 -8.62
C LEU A 11 21.11 -17.22 -8.13
N LEU A 12 20.49 -18.03 -9.00
CA LEU A 12 20.00 -19.35 -8.62
C LEU A 12 21.20 -20.25 -8.23
N ARG A 13 21.15 -20.86 -7.04
CA ARG A 13 22.24 -21.72 -6.53
C ARG A 13 22.69 -22.76 -7.57
N ARG A 14 21.73 -23.39 -8.28
CA ARG A 14 22.01 -24.39 -9.33
C ARG A 14 22.85 -23.79 -10.46
N ASN A 15 22.54 -22.59 -10.91
CA ASN A 15 23.26 -21.96 -12.02
C ASN A 15 24.66 -21.48 -11.59
N LEU A 16 24.82 -21.02 -10.36
CA LEU A 16 26.14 -20.69 -9.78
C LEU A 16 27.00 -21.94 -9.60
N ILE A 17 26.44 -23.05 -9.11
CA ILE A 17 27.15 -24.33 -9.00
C ILE A 17 27.56 -24.82 -10.40
N ALA A 18 26.67 -24.70 -11.40
CA ALA A 18 27.00 -25.08 -12.77
C ALA A 18 28.15 -24.25 -13.35
N LEU A 19 28.21 -22.92 -13.05
CA LEU A 19 29.33 -22.06 -13.44
C LEU A 19 30.65 -22.56 -12.84
N PHE A 20 30.70 -22.77 -11.53
CA PHE A 20 31.91 -23.24 -10.86
C PHE A 20 32.30 -24.66 -11.25
N ALA A 21 31.34 -25.58 -11.36
CA ALA A 21 31.58 -26.95 -11.77
C ALA A 21 32.09 -27.03 -13.22
N SER A 22 31.50 -26.25 -14.14
CA SER A 22 31.97 -26.18 -15.53
C SER A 22 33.36 -25.60 -15.65
N PHE A 23 33.69 -24.58 -14.87
CA PHE A 23 35.01 -23.97 -14.82
C PHE A 23 36.07 -24.97 -14.34
N ILE A 24 35.79 -25.68 -13.24
CA ILE A 24 36.70 -26.72 -12.71
C ILE A 24 36.83 -27.89 -13.71
N ALA A 25 35.70 -28.40 -14.21
CA ALA A 25 35.73 -29.51 -15.18
C ALA A 25 36.50 -29.19 -16.45
N LEU A 26 36.32 -27.98 -17.00
CA LEU A 26 37.03 -27.54 -18.19
C LEU A 26 38.53 -27.37 -17.95
N GLN A 27 38.95 -26.93 -16.77
CA GLN A 27 40.37 -26.85 -16.41
C GLN A 27 41.06 -28.24 -16.37
N PHE A 28 40.31 -29.32 -16.04
CA PHE A 28 40.86 -30.67 -16.01
C PHE A 28 40.72 -31.39 -17.35
N VAL A 29 39.71 -31.09 -18.15
CA VAL A 29 39.40 -31.79 -19.42
C VAL A 29 40.15 -31.18 -20.60
N LEU A 30 40.22 -29.86 -20.71
CA LEU A 30 40.87 -29.17 -21.84
C LEU A 30 42.34 -29.58 -22.04
N PRO A 31 43.20 -29.69 -21.01
CA PRO A 31 44.59 -30.11 -21.17
C PRO A 31 44.76 -31.57 -21.56
N ARG A 32 43.70 -32.42 -21.40
CA ARG A 32 43.75 -33.86 -21.72
C ARG A 32 43.17 -34.20 -23.09
N LEU A 33 42.54 -33.23 -23.76
CA LEU A 33 42.10 -33.45 -25.14
C LEU A 33 43.30 -33.53 -26.08
N PRO A 34 43.41 -34.55 -26.97
CA PRO A 34 44.51 -34.69 -27.94
C PRO A 34 44.35 -33.66 -29.06
N LEU A 35 44.42 -32.37 -28.71
CA LEU A 35 44.35 -31.26 -29.66
C LEU A 35 45.59 -31.20 -30.55
N GLU A 36 46.68 -31.86 -30.12
CA GLU A 36 47.94 -31.96 -30.86
C GLU A 36 47.80 -32.62 -32.23
N THR A 37 46.81 -33.50 -32.40
CA THR A 37 46.61 -34.23 -33.69
C THR A 37 45.68 -33.49 -34.67
N MET A 38 45.01 -32.43 -34.23
CA MET A 38 44.00 -31.73 -35.05
C MET A 38 44.39 -30.30 -35.46
N LEU A 39 45.45 -29.71 -34.90
CA LEU A 39 45.76 -28.30 -35.10
C LEU A 39 47.19 -28.09 -35.49
N ASN A 40 47.46 -27.11 -36.39
CA ASN A 40 48.80 -26.67 -36.79
C ASN A 40 49.60 -26.10 -35.60
N PRO A 41 50.94 -26.24 -35.56
CA PRO A 41 51.77 -25.84 -34.44
C PRO A 41 51.65 -24.34 -34.07
N GLU A 42 51.39 -23.47 -35.02
CA GLU A 42 51.16 -22.04 -34.74
C GLU A 42 49.82 -21.76 -34.01
N THR A 43 48.80 -22.55 -34.29
CA THR A 43 47.50 -22.46 -33.59
C THR A 43 47.54 -23.09 -32.21
N GLN A 44 48.47 -24.06 -31.98
CA GLN A 44 48.69 -24.64 -30.65
C GLN A 44 49.24 -23.62 -29.64
N ILE A 45 50.21 -22.82 -30.05
CA ILE A 45 50.80 -21.77 -29.17
C ILE A 45 49.77 -20.70 -28.83
N ALA A 46 48.95 -20.30 -29.79
CA ALA A 46 47.86 -19.36 -29.58
C ALA A 46 46.79 -19.88 -28.63
N LEU A 47 46.43 -21.16 -28.75
CA LEU A 47 45.45 -21.85 -27.88
C LEU A 47 46.00 -22.05 -26.44
N PHE A 48 47.30 -22.35 -26.28
CA PHE A 48 47.89 -22.51 -24.95
C PHE A 48 48.00 -21.18 -24.20
N SER A 49 48.30 -20.08 -24.87
CA SER A 49 48.29 -18.73 -24.27
C SER A 49 46.88 -18.25 -23.99
N LEU A 50 45.85 -18.67 -24.73
CA LEU A 50 44.42 -18.41 -24.55
C LEU A 50 43.73 -19.39 -23.58
N ASN A 51 44.42 -20.39 -23.06
CA ASN A 51 43.80 -21.51 -22.33
C ASN A 51 42.94 -21.08 -21.15
N ASN A 52 43.45 -20.15 -20.35
CA ASN A 52 42.66 -19.63 -19.20
C ASN A 52 41.48 -18.77 -19.65
N TYR A 53 41.63 -17.96 -20.69
CA TYR A 53 40.54 -17.12 -21.22
C TYR A 53 39.48 -17.98 -21.96
N SER A 54 39.89 -19.02 -22.66
CA SER A 54 38.97 -19.94 -23.36
C SER A 54 38.17 -20.78 -22.37
N VAL A 55 38.77 -21.27 -21.30
CA VAL A 55 38.07 -21.99 -20.22
C VAL A 55 37.04 -21.10 -19.57
N PHE A 56 37.41 -19.87 -19.27
CA PHE A 56 36.45 -18.89 -18.70
C PHE A 56 35.32 -18.53 -19.68
N GLY A 57 35.64 -18.28 -20.95
CA GLY A 57 34.65 -18.01 -22.00
C GLY A 57 33.67 -19.15 -22.19
N LEU A 58 34.15 -20.40 -22.25
CA LEU A 58 33.32 -21.59 -22.39
C LEU A 58 32.42 -21.82 -21.16
N SER A 59 32.94 -21.62 -19.96
CA SER A 59 32.14 -21.70 -18.72
C SER A 59 31.05 -20.66 -18.66
N LEU A 60 31.28 -19.44 -19.19
CA LEU A 60 30.26 -18.38 -19.31
C LEU A 60 29.16 -18.76 -20.31
N ILE A 61 29.52 -19.39 -21.44
CA ILE A 61 28.52 -19.89 -22.42
C ILE A 61 27.64 -20.96 -21.81
N ILE A 62 28.23 -21.92 -21.10
CA ILE A 62 27.49 -22.96 -20.38
C ILE A 62 26.57 -22.35 -19.35
N TYR A 63 27.08 -21.40 -18.56
CA TYR A 63 26.27 -20.64 -17.56
C TYR A 63 25.11 -19.88 -18.20
N ALA A 64 25.36 -19.21 -19.33
CA ALA A 64 24.27 -18.54 -20.08
C ALA A 64 23.19 -19.55 -20.55
N GLY A 65 23.60 -20.74 -20.99
CA GLY A 65 22.67 -21.85 -21.33
C GLY A 65 21.79 -22.24 -20.13
N PHE A 66 22.36 -22.39 -18.93
CA PHE A 66 21.62 -22.71 -17.72
C PHE A 66 20.68 -21.58 -17.30
N ILE A 67 21.08 -20.29 -17.48
CA ILE A 67 20.20 -19.16 -17.26
C ILE A 67 19.01 -19.22 -18.21
N ILE A 68 19.23 -19.41 -19.50
CA ILE A 68 18.15 -19.51 -20.50
C ILE A 68 17.22 -20.68 -20.17
N GLN A 69 17.74 -21.83 -19.81
CA GLN A 69 16.95 -22.98 -19.38
C GLN A 69 16.12 -22.67 -18.13
N SER A 70 16.69 -21.99 -17.16
CA SER A 70 15.95 -21.54 -15.95
C SER A 70 14.86 -20.56 -16.30
N LEU A 71 15.12 -19.59 -17.19
CA LEU A 71 14.14 -18.59 -17.63
C LEU A 71 13.00 -19.18 -18.47
N THR A 72 13.24 -20.31 -19.14
CA THR A 72 12.21 -21.03 -19.91
C THR A 72 11.40 -22.00 -19.04
N SER A 73 11.93 -22.42 -17.89
CA SER A 73 11.25 -23.33 -16.97
C SER A 73 10.00 -22.67 -16.37
N ARG A 74 8.83 -23.30 -16.50
CA ARG A 74 7.57 -22.90 -15.87
C ARG A 74 7.70 -22.90 -14.35
N GLU A 75 8.24 -23.97 -13.80
CA GLU A 75 8.43 -24.12 -12.36
C GLU A 75 9.27 -22.99 -11.75
N PHE A 76 10.34 -22.56 -12.43
CA PHE A 76 11.14 -21.42 -11.97
C PHE A 76 10.35 -20.12 -11.99
N LYS A 77 9.57 -19.88 -13.06
CA LYS A 77 8.74 -18.69 -13.18
C LYS A 77 7.67 -18.63 -12.09
N ASP A 78 7.00 -19.75 -11.85
CA ASP A 78 5.93 -19.86 -10.84
C ASP A 78 6.50 -19.68 -9.42
N ASN A 79 7.61 -20.35 -9.11
CA ASN A 79 8.31 -20.19 -7.83
C ASN A 79 8.83 -18.77 -7.63
N PHE A 80 9.33 -18.12 -8.69
CA PHE A 80 9.79 -16.74 -8.63
C PHE A 80 8.64 -15.77 -8.43
N ALA A 81 7.56 -15.92 -9.20
CA ALA A 81 6.34 -15.11 -9.06
C ALA A 81 5.75 -15.25 -7.66
N GLN A 82 5.69 -16.48 -7.12
CA GLN A 82 5.22 -16.72 -5.76
C GLN A 82 6.10 -16.04 -4.69
N LYS A 83 7.42 -16.09 -4.84
CA LYS A 83 8.33 -15.38 -3.93
C LYS A 83 8.19 -13.87 -4.02
N GLU A 84 8.07 -13.32 -5.22
CA GLU A 84 7.86 -11.88 -5.46
C GLU A 84 6.54 -11.44 -4.81
N MET A 85 5.48 -12.20 -5.00
CA MET A 85 4.17 -11.97 -4.39
C MET A 85 4.23 -12.00 -2.86
N LEU A 86 4.82 -13.04 -2.26
CA LEU A 86 4.96 -13.13 -0.80
C LEU A 86 5.80 -11.99 -0.21
N SER A 87 6.85 -11.56 -0.93
CA SER A 87 7.66 -10.41 -0.51
C SER A 87 6.89 -9.10 -0.59
N SER A 88 6.04 -8.94 -1.60
CA SER A 88 5.16 -7.78 -1.77
C SER A 88 4.13 -7.69 -0.64
N ILE A 89 3.45 -8.78 -0.32
CA ILE A 89 2.48 -8.87 0.80
C ILE A 89 3.15 -8.49 2.12
N ARG A 90 4.32 -9.05 2.42
CA ARG A 90 5.06 -8.72 3.66
C ARG A 90 5.45 -7.25 3.72
N LYS A 91 5.95 -6.69 2.62
CA LYS A 91 6.33 -5.28 2.53
C LYS A 91 5.15 -4.35 2.72
N GLU A 92 4.00 -4.68 2.14
CA GLU A 92 2.78 -3.88 2.26
C GLU A 92 2.23 -3.93 3.69
N SER A 93 2.17 -5.12 4.32
CA SER A 93 1.82 -5.29 5.74
C SER A 93 2.76 -4.46 6.63
N GLU A 94 4.08 -4.54 6.43
CA GLU A 94 5.04 -3.76 7.21
C GLU A 94 4.85 -2.25 7.03
N THR A 95 4.56 -1.80 5.81
CA THR A 95 4.27 -0.39 5.51
C THR A 95 3.01 0.07 6.26
N ASN A 96 1.95 -0.75 6.28
CA ASN A 96 0.73 -0.46 7.04
C ASN A 96 1.03 -0.34 8.54
N HIS A 97 1.84 -1.23 9.10
CA HIS A 97 2.27 -1.15 10.51
C HIS A 97 3.07 0.11 10.82
N GLN A 98 3.98 0.51 9.92
CA GLN A 98 4.76 1.74 10.09
C GLN A 98 3.86 2.98 10.08
N ASN A 99 2.95 3.09 9.11
CA ASN A 99 1.99 4.18 9.02
C ASN A 99 1.06 4.23 10.24
N ALA A 100 0.56 3.08 10.67
CA ALA A 100 -0.28 2.97 11.85
C ALA A 100 0.44 3.38 13.13
N ARG A 101 1.73 3.04 13.31
CA ARG A 101 2.53 3.48 14.46
C ARG A 101 2.67 5.00 14.54
N ILE A 102 2.84 5.64 13.37
CA ILE A 102 2.92 7.12 13.29
C ILE A 102 1.58 7.74 13.67
N LEU A 103 0.49 7.18 13.14
CA LEU A 103 -0.86 7.67 13.41
C LEU A 103 -1.27 7.44 14.87
N LYS A 104 -0.99 6.26 15.43
CA LYS A 104 -1.36 5.88 16.80
C LYS A 104 -0.93 6.89 17.85
N ARG A 105 0.26 7.49 17.69
CA ARG A 105 0.78 8.53 18.60
C ARG A 105 -0.07 9.80 18.65
N LYS A 106 -0.93 9.98 17.66
CA LYS A 106 -1.77 11.19 17.48
C LYS A 106 -3.24 10.94 17.77
N LEU A 107 -3.64 9.68 17.95
CA LEU A 107 -5.02 9.26 18.16
C LEU A 107 -5.39 9.22 19.65
N GLU A 108 -6.67 9.42 19.94
CA GLU A 108 -7.26 9.15 21.25
C GLU A 108 -7.33 7.64 21.52
N LEU A 109 -7.40 7.26 22.80
CA LEU A 109 -7.34 5.85 23.25
C LEU A 109 -8.35 4.95 22.53
N LYS A 110 -9.60 5.41 22.37
CA LYS A 110 -10.65 4.63 21.68
C LYS A 110 -10.31 4.37 20.20
N ALA A 111 -9.80 5.39 19.51
CA ALA A 111 -9.39 5.26 18.11
C ALA A 111 -8.12 4.41 17.97
N GLN A 112 -7.20 4.45 18.94
CA GLN A 112 -6.04 3.55 18.99
C GLN A 112 -6.48 2.08 19.11
N GLN A 113 -7.44 1.77 19.96
CA GLN A 113 -7.97 0.41 20.13
C GLN A 113 -8.62 -0.12 18.83
N ARG A 114 -9.39 0.72 18.13
CA ARG A 114 -9.97 0.37 16.82
C ARG A 114 -8.87 0.07 15.79
N LEU A 115 -7.85 0.93 15.71
CA LEU A 115 -6.72 0.75 14.82
C LEU A 115 -5.94 -0.54 15.11
N ASP A 116 -5.68 -0.82 16.39
CA ASP A 116 -5.00 -2.06 16.81
C ASP A 116 -5.85 -3.31 16.44
N GLY A 117 -7.17 -3.24 16.58
CA GLY A 117 -8.08 -4.30 16.17
C GLY A 117 -7.95 -4.62 14.67
N ILE A 118 -7.99 -3.61 13.83
CA ILE A 118 -7.85 -3.74 12.37
C ILE A 118 -6.50 -4.32 11.96
N LEU A 119 -5.41 -3.84 12.56
CA LEU A 119 -4.07 -4.36 12.29
C LEU A 119 -3.97 -5.83 12.67
N LYS A 120 -4.49 -6.20 13.84
CA LYS A 120 -4.51 -7.59 14.30
C LYS A 120 -5.29 -8.50 13.33
N GLU A 121 -6.47 -8.09 12.90
CA GLU A 121 -7.28 -8.87 11.95
C GLU A 121 -6.60 -8.99 10.59
N SER A 122 -6.00 -7.90 10.09
CA SER A 122 -5.22 -7.91 8.84
C SER A 122 -4.01 -8.85 8.95
N ASP A 123 -3.30 -8.87 10.08
CA ASP A 123 -2.19 -9.78 10.32
C ASP A 123 -2.64 -11.24 10.38
N GLU A 124 -3.77 -11.53 11.00
CA GLU A 124 -4.34 -12.89 11.04
C GLU A 124 -4.71 -13.38 9.63
N ILE A 125 -5.23 -12.50 8.76
CA ILE A 125 -5.48 -12.79 7.35
C ILE A 125 -4.16 -13.14 6.63
N VAL A 126 -3.13 -12.30 6.78
CA VAL A 126 -1.82 -12.51 6.16
C VAL A 126 -1.18 -13.82 6.66
N GLN A 127 -1.22 -14.08 7.96
CA GLN A 127 -0.65 -15.30 8.55
C GLN A 127 -1.40 -16.56 8.11
N SER A 128 -2.73 -16.52 8.04
CA SER A 128 -3.54 -17.63 7.53
C SER A 128 -3.16 -17.97 6.09
N PHE A 129 -2.93 -16.97 5.23
CA PHE A 129 -2.48 -17.17 3.86
C PHE A 129 -1.05 -17.70 3.78
N LEU A 130 -0.12 -17.17 4.59
CA LEU A 130 1.29 -17.59 4.58
C LEU A 130 1.46 -19.05 5.01
N ASN A 131 0.62 -19.52 5.95
CA ASN A 131 0.68 -20.85 6.55
C ASN A 131 -0.27 -21.86 5.87
N GLY A 132 -1.23 -21.40 5.07
CA GLY A 132 -2.24 -22.23 4.41
C GLY A 132 -1.97 -22.44 2.92
N ASP A 133 -3.01 -22.97 2.23
CA ASP A 133 -3.00 -23.14 0.79
C ASP A 133 -3.01 -21.78 0.06
N LYS A 134 -2.11 -21.62 -0.88
CA LYS A 134 -1.89 -20.38 -1.62
C LYS A 134 -2.70 -20.37 -2.91
N THR A 135 -4.02 -20.39 -2.79
CA THR A 135 -4.90 -20.24 -3.96
C THR A 135 -4.89 -18.79 -4.45
N HIS A 136 -5.14 -18.60 -5.74
CA HIS A 136 -5.21 -17.27 -6.35
C HIS A 136 -6.31 -16.40 -5.71
N LEU A 137 -7.41 -17.05 -5.28
CA LEU A 137 -8.50 -16.39 -4.60
C LEU A 137 -8.06 -15.82 -3.24
N LYS A 138 -7.39 -16.63 -2.43
CA LYS A 138 -6.85 -16.20 -1.13
C LYS A 138 -5.81 -15.09 -1.29
N GLU A 139 -4.99 -15.16 -2.34
CA GLU A 139 -4.05 -14.09 -2.66
C GLU A 139 -4.75 -12.75 -2.88
N LYS A 140 -5.80 -12.74 -3.72
CA LYS A 140 -6.60 -11.54 -3.97
C LYS A 140 -7.22 -11.00 -2.68
N VAL A 141 -7.78 -11.86 -1.84
CA VAL A 141 -8.38 -11.46 -0.55
C VAL A 141 -7.35 -10.79 0.35
N VAL A 142 -6.13 -11.36 0.45
CA VAL A 142 -5.04 -10.76 1.25
C VAL A 142 -4.64 -9.40 0.70
N GLN A 143 -4.45 -9.29 -0.62
CA GLN A 143 -4.10 -8.01 -1.24
C GLN A 143 -5.17 -6.95 -1.02
N GLN A 144 -6.45 -7.29 -1.16
CA GLN A 144 -7.55 -6.36 -0.91
C GLN A 144 -7.65 -5.98 0.58
N SER A 145 -7.47 -6.93 1.49
CA SER A 145 -7.43 -6.66 2.93
C SER A 145 -6.31 -5.66 3.29
N LEU A 146 -5.11 -5.84 2.73
CA LEU A 146 -3.99 -4.91 2.97
C LEU A 146 -4.27 -3.51 2.42
N LYS A 147 -4.85 -3.40 1.23
CA LYS A 147 -5.27 -2.13 0.66
C LYS A 147 -6.35 -1.45 1.50
N LEU A 148 -7.35 -2.23 1.95
CA LEU A 148 -8.43 -1.72 2.80
C LEU A 148 -7.87 -1.22 4.15
N THR A 149 -6.90 -1.95 4.73
CA THR A 149 -6.18 -1.51 5.93
C THR A 149 -5.41 -0.20 5.70
N ALA A 150 -4.73 -0.05 4.56
CA ALA A 150 -4.06 1.18 4.20
C ALA A 150 -5.03 2.36 4.03
N ALA A 151 -6.18 2.13 3.39
CA ALA A 151 -7.24 3.11 3.23
C ALA A 151 -7.85 3.51 4.59
N TYR A 152 -8.07 2.55 5.49
CA TYR A 152 -8.53 2.79 6.86
C TYR A 152 -7.58 3.73 7.62
N ILE A 153 -6.27 3.45 7.57
CA ILE A 153 -5.25 4.27 8.25
C ILE A 153 -5.32 5.73 7.75
N LYS A 154 -5.42 5.93 6.43
CA LYS A 154 -5.55 7.28 5.84
C LYS A 154 -6.83 7.98 6.29
N LEU A 155 -7.95 7.27 6.22
CA LEU A 155 -9.26 7.82 6.59
C LEU A 155 -9.33 8.15 8.08
N ALA A 156 -8.72 7.34 8.96
CA ALA A 156 -8.62 7.60 10.39
C ALA A 156 -7.76 8.85 10.70
N ASP A 157 -6.67 9.08 9.96
CA ASP A 157 -5.90 10.33 10.11
C ASP A 157 -6.69 11.56 9.67
N MET A 158 -7.43 11.47 8.57
CA MET A 158 -8.33 12.53 8.12
C MET A 158 -9.44 12.81 9.13
N PHE A 159 -10.07 11.77 9.67
CA PHE A 159 -11.07 11.90 10.74
C PHE A 159 -10.50 12.66 11.95
N ARG A 160 -9.31 12.27 12.41
CA ARG A 160 -8.61 12.92 13.51
C ARG A 160 -8.37 14.41 13.24
N VAL A 161 -7.82 14.74 12.07
CA VAL A 161 -7.50 16.13 11.71
C VAL A 161 -8.76 16.98 11.67
N ARG A 162 -9.86 16.45 11.14
CA ARG A 162 -11.13 17.18 11.03
C ARG A 162 -11.88 17.23 12.36
N SER A 163 -11.91 16.17 13.14
CA SER A 163 -12.59 16.13 14.44
C SER A 163 -11.99 17.13 15.42
N SER A 164 -10.67 17.38 15.35
CA SER A 164 -10.02 18.43 16.16
C SER A 164 -10.48 19.85 15.81
N ALA A 165 -10.99 20.07 14.60
CA ALA A 165 -11.50 21.37 14.14
C ALA A 165 -13.00 21.55 14.41
N SER A 166 -13.76 20.46 14.59
CA SER A 166 -15.21 20.48 14.82
C SER A 166 -15.50 20.67 16.30
N ASN A 167 -15.79 21.90 16.69
CA ASN A 167 -16.02 22.25 18.07
C ASN A 167 -17.52 22.55 18.31
N SER A 168 -18.25 21.62 18.97
CA SER A 168 -19.66 21.82 19.37
C SER A 168 -19.83 23.04 20.27
N GLU A 169 -18.80 23.38 21.05
CA GLU A 169 -18.74 24.57 21.87
C GLU A 169 -18.77 25.85 21.03
N ARG A 170 -18.10 25.88 19.88
CA ARG A 170 -18.10 27.00 18.93
C ARG A 170 -19.49 27.26 18.35
N ILE A 171 -20.24 26.22 18.01
CA ILE A 171 -21.65 26.36 17.56
C ILE A 171 -22.49 26.99 18.67
N SER A 172 -22.33 26.55 19.91
CA SER A 172 -23.05 27.11 21.07
C SER A 172 -22.69 28.58 21.31
N GLN A 173 -21.41 28.94 21.18
CA GLN A 173 -20.95 30.32 21.32
C GLN A 173 -21.51 31.23 20.22
N LEU A 174 -21.51 30.78 18.97
CA LEU A 174 -22.10 31.51 17.84
C LEU A 174 -23.60 31.68 18.01
N ALA A 175 -24.33 30.64 18.42
CA ALA A 175 -25.76 30.75 18.70
C ALA A 175 -26.09 31.78 19.82
N LYS A 176 -25.29 31.81 20.89
CA LYS A 176 -25.43 32.84 21.94
C LYS A 176 -25.17 34.25 21.41
N ARG A 177 -24.18 34.41 20.53
CA ARG A 177 -23.86 35.71 19.92
C ARG A 177 -24.97 36.16 18.97
N ILE A 178 -25.53 35.28 18.17
CA ILE A 178 -26.70 35.60 17.33
C ILE A 178 -27.87 36.09 18.18
N ASN A 179 -28.21 35.38 19.26
CA ASN A 179 -29.30 35.78 20.16
C ASN A 179 -29.07 37.16 20.80
N ALA A 180 -27.83 37.42 21.24
CA ALA A 180 -27.47 38.73 21.80
C ALA A 180 -27.56 39.84 20.76
N ASN A 181 -27.03 39.62 19.55
CA ASN A 181 -27.07 40.61 18.48
C ASN A 181 -28.50 40.86 17.98
N THR A 182 -29.34 39.84 17.91
CA THR A 182 -30.77 39.97 17.57
C THR A 182 -31.52 40.82 18.64
N SER A 183 -31.24 40.59 19.92
CA SER A 183 -31.81 41.41 21.00
C SER A 183 -31.35 42.88 20.92
N ASN A 184 -30.06 43.10 20.66
CA ASN A 184 -29.49 44.44 20.49
C ASN A 184 -30.08 45.14 19.27
N MET A 185 -30.21 44.50 18.14
CA MET A 185 -30.79 45.02 16.90
C MET A 185 -32.21 45.51 17.11
N ASN A 186 -33.02 44.78 17.90
CA ASN A 186 -34.39 45.19 18.23
C ASN A 186 -34.48 46.39 19.14
N SER A 187 -33.41 46.73 19.85
CA SER A 187 -33.35 47.90 20.79
C SER A 187 -32.71 49.15 20.18
N VAL A 188 -31.96 49.01 19.08
CA VAL A 188 -31.23 50.12 18.44
C VAL A 188 -32.16 50.91 17.52
N LYS A 189 -32.13 52.24 17.65
CA LYS A 189 -32.90 53.18 16.82
C LYS A 189 -32.12 53.62 15.56
N ASP A 190 -30.81 53.43 15.54
CA ASP A 190 -29.94 53.77 14.42
C ASP A 190 -29.94 52.64 13.38
N ARG A 191 -30.41 53.00 12.19
CA ARG A 191 -30.55 52.03 11.07
C ARG A 191 -29.19 51.53 10.59
N GLY A 192 -28.13 52.34 10.62
CA GLY A 192 -26.80 51.92 10.24
C GLY A 192 -26.23 50.83 11.16
N ILE A 193 -26.44 50.97 12.48
CA ILE A 193 -26.03 50.00 13.47
C ILE A 193 -26.86 48.70 13.32
N ALA A 194 -28.17 48.83 13.06
CA ALA A 194 -29.03 47.67 12.85
C ALA A 194 -28.58 46.83 11.60
N ASP A 195 -28.24 47.51 10.51
CA ASP A 195 -27.73 46.87 9.29
C ASP A 195 -26.40 46.16 9.52
N GLU A 196 -25.47 46.71 10.31
CA GLU A 196 -24.21 46.04 10.67
C GLU A 196 -24.45 44.83 11.56
N LEU A 197 -25.34 44.90 12.55
CA LEU A 197 -25.70 43.77 13.40
C LEU A 197 -26.33 42.64 12.57
N GLN A 198 -27.17 42.97 11.58
CA GLN A 198 -27.73 41.96 10.68
C GLN A 198 -26.66 41.25 9.87
N ARG A 199 -25.65 41.97 9.33
CA ARG A 199 -24.52 41.34 8.62
C ARG A 199 -23.72 40.39 9.51
N VAL A 200 -23.52 40.73 10.78
CA VAL A 200 -22.85 39.87 11.75
C VAL A 200 -23.67 38.62 12.02
N ILE A 201 -24.99 38.75 12.18
CA ILE A 201 -25.91 37.61 12.35
C ILE A 201 -25.85 36.68 11.15
N ASP A 202 -25.97 37.21 9.92
CA ASP A 202 -25.92 36.46 8.70
C ASP A 202 -24.57 35.71 8.54
N ALA A 203 -23.46 36.32 8.93
CA ALA A 203 -22.15 35.70 8.92
C ALA A 203 -22.03 34.55 9.93
N ASP A 204 -22.59 34.72 11.13
CA ASP A 204 -22.62 33.71 12.19
C ASP A 204 -23.51 32.52 11.82
N GLU A 205 -24.66 32.74 11.19
CA GLU A 205 -25.56 31.71 10.70
C GLU A 205 -24.86 30.85 9.62
N ARG A 206 -24.20 31.49 8.64
CA ARG A 206 -23.41 30.75 7.62
C ARG A 206 -22.29 29.93 8.26
N MET A 207 -21.64 30.46 9.30
CA MET A 207 -20.59 29.72 10.03
C MET A 207 -21.18 28.50 10.75
N ILE A 208 -22.35 28.63 11.40
CA ILE A 208 -23.04 27.49 12.04
C ILE A 208 -23.42 26.44 11.02
N GLU A 209 -23.94 26.83 9.86
CA GLU A 209 -24.29 25.91 8.79
C GLU A 209 -23.05 25.15 8.27
N SER A 210 -21.95 25.87 8.06
CA SER A 210 -20.66 25.25 7.67
C SER A 210 -20.18 24.24 8.71
N LEU A 211 -20.25 24.56 10.02
CA LEU A 211 -19.86 23.66 11.10
C LEU A 211 -20.78 22.42 11.20
N LYS A 212 -22.09 22.59 10.97
CA LYS A 212 -23.04 21.46 10.93
C LYS A 212 -22.74 20.53 9.77
N ASN A 213 -22.45 21.07 8.58
CA ASN A 213 -22.09 20.28 7.40
C ASN A 213 -20.77 19.52 7.62
N GLU A 214 -19.80 20.14 8.28
CA GLU A 214 -18.54 19.48 8.64
C GLU A 214 -18.76 18.30 9.59
N ARG A 215 -19.67 18.44 10.57
CA ARG A 215 -20.06 17.35 11.47
C ARG A 215 -20.72 16.18 10.73
N LEU A 216 -21.65 16.45 9.81
CA LEU A 216 -22.27 15.42 9.00
C LEU A 216 -21.23 14.65 8.12
N GLU A 217 -20.21 15.34 7.63
CA GLU A 217 -19.12 14.69 6.92
C GLU A 217 -18.28 13.79 7.84
N LEU A 218 -18.02 14.21 9.09
CA LEU A 218 -17.36 13.39 10.09
C LEU A 218 -18.15 12.12 10.42
N ASP A 219 -19.45 12.24 10.59
CA ASP A 219 -20.34 11.10 10.86
C ASP A 219 -20.30 10.09 9.68
N LYS A 220 -20.23 10.58 8.43
CA LYS A 220 -20.07 9.71 7.25
C LYS A 220 -18.71 9.00 7.25
N ILE A 221 -17.64 9.70 7.63
CA ILE A 221 -16.30 9.11 7.72
C ILE A 221 -16.28 8.02 8.79
N ASP A 222 -16.85 8.26 9.97
CA ASP A 222 -16.91 7.27 11.04
C ASP A 222 -17.74 6.04 10.65
N ALA A 223 -18.88 6.23 9.99
CA ALA A 223 -19.67 5.14 9.45
C ALA A 223 -18.88 4.30 8.42
N ARG A 224 -18.07 4.95 7.58
CA ARG A 224 -17.20 4.24 6.62
C ARG A 224 -16.08 3.49 7.31
N LEU A 225 -15.46 4.05 8.35
CA LEU A 225 -14.48 3.35 9.17
C LEU A 225 -15.09 2.08 9.80
N GLN A 226 -16.29 2.16 10.37
CA GLN A 226 -17.01 1.00 10.93
C GLN A 226 -17.32 -0.05 9.86
N TYR A 227 -17.72 0.37 8.67
CA TYR A 227 -17.95 -0.54 7.56
C TYR A 227 -16.66 -1.28 7.15
N MET A 228 -15.53 -0.58 7.06
CA MET A 228 -14.23 -1.19 6.76
C MET A 228 -13.80 -2.19 7.83
N GLU A 229 -14.05 -1.89 9.12
CA GLU A 229 -13.81 -2.81 10.23
C GLU A 229 -14.61 -4.11 10.06
N SER A 230 -15.90 -3.99 9.78
CA SER A 230 -16.77 -5.16 9.54
C SER A 230 -16.33 -5.97 8.32
N THR A 231 -15.92 -5.30 7.25
CA THR A 231 -15.44 -5.94 6.02
C THR A 231 -14.15 -6.74 6.28
N ILE A 232 -13.17 -6.18 7.00
CA ILE A 232 -11.93 -6.89 7.34
C ILE A 232 -12.23 -8.10 8.24
N GLY A 233 -13.12 -7.96 9.22
CA GLY A 233 -13.58 -9.07 10.06
C GLY A 233 -14.24 -10.20 9.24
N MET A 234 -15.06 -9.86 8.25
CA MET A 234 -15.67 -10.84 7.33
C MET A 234 -14.61 -11.55 6.47
N LEU A 235 -13.62 -10.81 5.96
CA LEU A 235 -12.51 -11.38 5.19
C LEU A 235 -11.70 -12.38 5.99
N LYS A 236 -11.38 -12.02 7.23
CA LYS A 236 -10.71 -12.91 8.17
C LYS A 236 -11.51 -14.21 8.34
N TYR A 237 -12.82 -14.12 8.60
CA TYR A 237 -13.67 -15.28 8.74
C TYR A 237 -13.64 -16.17 7.48
N ASN A 238 -13.75 -15.57 6.29
CA ASN A 238 -13.76 -16.30 5.03
C ASN A 238 -12.44 -17.02 4.73
N ILE A 239 -11.30 -16.37 4.98
CA ILE A 239 -9.97 -16.99 4.80
C ILE A 239 -9.77 -18.17 5.76
N ILE A 240 -10.16 -18.01 7.03
CA ILE A 240 -9.99 -19.05 8.05
C ILE A 240 -10.95 -20.22 7.81
N SER A 241 -12.18 -19.94 7.38
CA SER A 241 -13.20 -20.95 7.12
C SER A 241 -13.07 -21.62 5.75
N ASN A 242 -12.06 -21.28 4.94
CA ASN A 242 -11.88 -21.75 3.56
C ASN A 242 -13.13 -21.56 2.67
N LEU A 243 -13.92 -20.52 2.93
CA LEU A 243 -15.07 -20.17 2.10
C LEU A 243 -14.55 -19.43 0.85
N GLU A 244 -14.48 -20.13 -0.26
CA GLU A 244 -14.12 -19.54 -1.56
C GLU A 244 -15.39 -19.07 -2.25
N SER A 245 -15.70 -17.77 -2.17
CA SER A 245 -16.79 -17.14 -2.90
C SER A 245 -16.27 -16.01 -3.78
N GLU A 246 -16.48 -16.13 -5.08
CA GLU A 246 -16.11 -15.12 -6.07
C GLU A 246 -16.93 -13.83 -5.92
N ASP A 247 -18.16 -13.95 -5.42
CA ASP A 247 -19.03 -12.81 -5.14
C ASP A 247 -18.44 -11.88 -4.06
N ILE A 248 -17.79 -12.47 -3.06
CA ILE A 248 -17.12 -11.69 -2.00
C ILE A 248 -15.98 -10.84 -2.58
N LEU A 249 -15.24 -11.36 -3.55
CA LEU A 249 -14.15 -10.61 -4.20
C LEU A 249 -14.66 -9.42 -4.99
N ASN A 250 -15.74 -9.61 -5.73
CA ASN A 250 -16.31 -8.54 -6.55
C ASN A 250 -16.82 -7.38 -5.67
N HIS A 251 -17.44 -7.70 -4.53
CA HIS A 251 -17.85 -6.69 -3.54
C HIS A 251 -16.63 -5.97 -2.94
N LEU A 252 -15.56 -6.70 -2.65
CA LEU A 252 -14.34 -6.13 -2.09
C LEU A 252 -13.59 -5.20 -3.04
N GLU A 253 -13.51 -5.55 -4.31
CA GLU A 253 -12.89 -4.66 -5.30
C GLU A 253 -13.66 -3.33 -5.38
N SER A 254 -15.00 -3.38 -5.32
CA SER A 254 -15.84 -2.19 -5.24
C SER A 254 -15.58 -1.41 -3.95
N ASP A 255 -15.50 -2.07 -2.80
CA ASP A 255 -15.28 -1.42 -1.50
C ASP A 255 -13.93 -0.72 -1.38
N VAL A 256 -12.86 -1.35 -1.88
CA VAL A 256 -11.52 -0.74 -1.93
C VAL A 256 -11.52 0.46 -2.85
N TYR A 257 -12.14 0.33 -4.03
CA TYR A 257 -12.26 1.43 -4.99
C TYR A 257 -13.03 2.61 -4.39
N GLU A 258 -14.17 2.36 -3.76
CA GLU A 258 -14.94 3.41 -3.08
C GLU A 258 -14.16 4.09 -1.95
N ALA A 259 -13.39 3.32 -1.18
CA ALA A 259 -12.54 3.87 -0.12
C ALA A 259 -11.44 4.79 -0.68
N ASP A 260 -10.80 4.41 -1.77
CA ASP A 260 -9.77 5.23 -2.42
C ASP A 260 -10.37 6.49 -3.07
N VAL A 261 -11.54 6.38 -3.72
CA VAL A 261 -12.27 7.53 -4.28
C VAL A 261 -12.68 8.48 -3.16
N LEU A 262 -13.23 7.97 -2.07
CA LEU A 262 -13.61 8.80 -0.93
C LEU A 262 -12.39 9.54 -0.35
N ASN A 263 -11.26 8.85 -0.19
CA ASN A 263 -10.02 9.45 0.29
C ASN A 263 -9.53 10.57 -0.64
N SER A 264 -9.59 10.39 -1.96
CA SER A 264 -9.15 11.42 -2.93
C SER A 264 -10.08 12.64 -2.92
N VAL A 265 -11.39 12.43 -2.95
CA VAL A 265 -12.39 13.52 -2.90
C VAL A 265 -12.31 14.31 -1.59
N LEU A 266 -12.12 13.61 -0.47
CA LEU A 266 -11.99 14.26 0.83
C LEU A 266 -10.70 15.06 0.96
N ASN A 267 -9.58 14.61 0.37
CA ASN A 267 -8.33 15.35 0.34
C ASN A 267 -8.44 16.61 -0.53
N GLU A 268 -9.01 16.48 -1.73
CA GLU A 268 -9.22 17.61 -2.64
C GLU A 268 -10.05 18.72 -1.98
N ARG A 269 -11.20 18.37 -1.38
CA ARG A 269 -12.02 19.34 -0.64
C ARG A 269 -11.34 19.94 0.60
N TYR A 270 -10.40 19.21 1.22
CA TYR A 270 -9.63 19.73 2.34
C TYR A 270 -8.62 20.77 1.88
N ASP A 271 -7.95 20.51 0.78
CA ASP A 271 -6.96 21.43 0.22
C ASP A 271 -7.62 22.70 -0.31
N GLU A 272 -8.75 22.59 -1.01
CA GLU A 272 -9.57 23.75 -1.45
C GLU A 272 -9.98 24.65 -0.28
N ARG A 273 -10.54 24.07 0.80
CA ARG A 273 -10.92 24.86 1.98
C ARG A 273 -9.73 25.46 2.75
N ARG A 274 -8.56 24.85 2.63
CA ARG A 274 -7.33 25.38 3.22
C ARG A 274 -6.82 26.58 2.43
N GLU A 275 -6.93 26.55 1.12
CA GLU A 275 -6.60 27.67 0.25
C GLU A 275 -7.57 28.83 0.42
N GLU A 276 -8.87 28.56 0.47
CA GLU A 276 -9.88 29.59 0.75
C GLU A 276 -9.63 30.31 2.08
N ARG A 277 -9.29 29.58 3.15
CA ARG A 277 -8.93 30.18 4.45
C ARG A 277 -7.63 31.00 4.40
N ARG A 278 -6.69 30.67 3.50
CA ARG A 278 -5.47 31.48 3.31
C ARG A 278 -5.71 32.78 2.56
N ILE A 279 -6.71 32.80 1.69
CA ILE A 279 -7.07 33.98 0.90
C ILE A 279 -7.89 34.98 1.74
N MET A 280 -8.61 34.50 2.77
CA MET A 280 -9.44 35.34 3.65
C MET A 280 -8.68 35.92 4.85
N LEU A 281 -7.42 35.57 5.06
CA LEU A 281 -6.51 36.13 6.09
C LEU A 281 -5.50 37.08 5.46
#